data_0dd1bb1099e07f84462abc6c66d61882
#
_entry.id   0dd1bb1099e07f84462abc6c66d61882
#
_cell.length_a   1.000
_cell.length_b   1.000
_cell.length_c   1.000
_cell.angle_alpha   90.00
_cell.angle_beta   90.00
_cell.angle_gamma   90.00
#
_symmetry.space_group_name_H-M   'P 1'
#
loop_
_entity.id
_entity.type
_entity.pdbx_description
1 polymer ?
#
loop_
_entity_poly.entity_id
_entity_poly.type
_entity_poly.pdbx_seq_one_letter_code
_entity_poly.pdbx_strand_id
1 'polypeptide(L)'
;MTVDSDDIRHIPSSQGHPTRSKGIPHEGTSEEMLEAMTAFRNWLDRTQVTLTIFVIGDQLDDSIFSDWLKKLLSDHPQVTIGCHGLTHRCWSAYPEDEEGLLGALVEADIKLHQFAGDAWRPWFRAPAGYIAPWMAP
;
A
#
# COMPACT_ATOMS: atom_id res chain seq x y z
N MET A 1 -1.45 -12.23 10.15
CA MET A 1 -0.29 -11.31 10.02
C MET A 1 -0.62 -10.22 9.00
N THR A 2 0.06 -9.07 9.08
CA THR A 2 -0.15 -7.97 8.12
C THR A 2 1.19 -7.37 7.70
N VAL A 3 1.27 -6.85 6.48
CA VAL A 3 2.42 -6.15 5.91
C VAL A 3 1.93 -4.98 5.05
N ASP A 4 2.71 -3.91 4.97
CA ASP A 4 2.48 -2.79 4.08
C ASP A 4 3.34 -2.96 2.81
N SER A 5 2.86 -2.47 1.68
CA SER A 5 3.55 -2.60 0.39
C SER A 5 4.50 -1.43 0.08
N ASP A 6 4.98 -0.75 1.12
CA ASP A 6 5.82 0.45 0.95
C ASP A 6 7.10 0.14 0.16
N ASP A 7 7.39 1.02 -0.79
CA ASP A 7 8.65 1.09 -1.51
C ASP A 7 9.40 2.36 -1.07
N ILE A 8 10.64 2.51 -1.46
CA ILE A 8 11.49 3.67 -1.11
C ILE A 8 10.85 5.01 -1.48
N ARG A 9 10.07 5.08 -2.56
CA ARG A 9 9.31 6.28 -2.97
C ARG A 9 8.19 6.66 -2.00
N HIS A 10 7.73 5.71 -1.19
CA HIS A 10 6.66 5.90 -0.21
C HIS A 10 7.18 6.30 1.18
N ILE A 11 8.49 6.36 1.37
CA ILE A 11 9.07 6.88 2.61
C ILE A 11 8.58 8.32 2.83
N PRO A 12 8.08 8.67 4.03
CA PRO A 12 7.49 10.00 4.28
C PRO A 12 8.36 11.19 3.87
N SER A 13 9.68 11.06 3.98
CA SER A 13 10.62 12.08 3.51
C SER A 13 10.60 12.28 1.99
N SER A 14 10.42 11.21 1.21
CA SER A 14 10.33 11.27 -0.25
C SER A 14 9.03 11.93 -0.71
N GLN A 15 7.97 11.83 0.10
CA GLN A 15 6.66 12.43 -0.19
C GLN A 15 6.48 13.84 0.37
N GLY A 16 7.58 14.48 0.81
CA GLY A 16 7.52 15.85 1.29
C GLY A 16 6.88 16.01 2.67
N HIS A 17 6.92 14.97 3.51
CA HIS A 17 6.41 15.06 4.88
C HIS A 17 7.12 16.21 5.62
N PRO A 18 6.36 17.14 6.26
CA PRO A 18 6.90 18.39 6.78
C PRO A 18 7.93 18.22 7.91
N THR A 19 7.90 17.07 8.60
CA THR A 19 8.82 16.79 9.74
C THR A 19 9.96 15.82 9.38
N ARG A 20 10.10 15.44 8.11
CA ARG A 20 11.11 14.49 7.66
C ARG A 20 12.04 15.12 6.63
N SER A 21 13.30 14.69 6.64
CA SER A 21 14.26 15.08 5.59
C SER A 21 13.80 14.56 4.22
N LYS A 22 14.18 15.27 3.15
CA LYS A 22 13.84 14.84 1.79
C LYS A 22 14.51 13.52 1.46
N GLY A 23 13.75 12.57 0.98
CA GLY A 23 14.27 11.34 0.39
C GLY A 23 14.70 11.53 -1.06
N ILE A 24 15.25 10.47 -1.65
CA ILE A 24 15.58 10.43 -3.08
C ILE A 24 14.32 10.06 -3.84
N PRO A 25 13.84 10.88 -4.81
CA PRO A 25 12.74 10.51 -5.66
C PRO A 25 13.05 9.22 -6.44
N HIS A 26 12.10 8.33 -6.53
CA HIS A 26 12.20 7.12 -7.33
C HIS A 26 10.89 6.91 -8.10
N GLU A 27 10.99 6.54 -9.38
CA GLU A 27 9.84 6.20 -10.23
C GLU A 27 9.77 4.68 -10.40
N GLY A 28 8.57 4.14 -10.31
CA GLY A 28 8.32 2.70 -10.44
C GLY A 28 8.80 1.86 -9.24
N THR A 29 8.86 0.55 -9.43
CA THR A 29 9.32 -0.41 -8.43
C THR A 29 10.83 -0.35 -8.29
N SER A 30 11.35 -0.13 -7.06
CA SER A 30 12.79 -0.04 -6.79
C SER A 30 13.48 -1.41 -6.82
N GLU A 31 14.82 -1.41 -6.90
CA GLU A 31 15.61 -2.64 -6.80
C GLU A 31 15.43 -3.31 -5.44
N GLU A 32 15.39 -2.53 -4.36
CA GLU A 32 15.12 -3.01 -3.01
C GLU A 32 13.75 -3.67 -2.88
N MET A 33 12.74 -3.09 -3.54
CA MET A 33 11.40 -3.68 -3.58
C MET A 33 11.39 -4.99 -4.37
N LEU A 34 12.10 -5.10 -5.49
CA LEU A 34 12.23 -6.33 -6.27
C LEU A 34 12.86 -7.47 -5.43
N GLU A 35 13.90 -7.15 -4.69
CA GLU A 35 14.54 -8.11 -3.77
C GLU A 35 13.57 -8.54 -2.66
N ALA A 36 12.86 -7.57 -2.06
CA ALA A 36 11.86 -7.83 -1.02
C ALA A 36 10.70 -8.68 -1.55
N MET A 37 10.18 -8.39 -2.74
CA MET A 37 9.12 -9.17 -3.39
C MET A 37 9.53 -10.62 -3.60
N THR A 38 10.77 -10.84 -4.04
CA THR A 38 11.33 -12.19 -4.24
C THR A 38 11.47 -12.93 -2.90
N ALA A 39 12.07 -12.29 -1.91
CA ALA A 39 12.26 -12.88 -0.58
C ALA A 39 10.93 -13.18 0.11
N PHE A 40 9.96 -12.28 0.00
CA PHE A 40 8.63 -12.42 0.56
C PHE A 40 7.86 -13.60 -0.05
N ARG A 41 7.90 -13.74 -1.38
CA ARG A 41 7.30 -14.89 -2.06
C ARG A 41 7.92 -16.21 -1.59
N ASN A 42 9.23 -16.30 -1.56
CA ASN A 42 9.95 -17.49 -1.09
C ASN A 42 9.61 -17.84 0.36
N TRP A 43 9.35 -16.85 1.19
CA TRP A 43 8.92 -17.03 2.57
C TRP A 43 7.48 -17.55 2.65
N LEU A 44 6.55 -16.99 1.86
CA LEU A 44 5.16 -17.47 1.77
C LEU A 44 5.08 -18.92 1.30
N ASP A 45 5.87 -19.30 0.27
CA ASP A 45 5.92 -20.66 -0.25
C ASP A 45 6.26 -21.69 0.85
N ARG A 46 7.12 -21.29 1.80
CA ARG A 46 7.56 -22.16 2.91
C ARG A 46 6.63 -22.16 4.11
N THR A 47 5.92 -21.06 4.37
CA THR A 47 5.21 -20.88 5.63
C THR A 47 3.70 -21.04 5.51
N GLN A 48 3.12 -20.77 4.35
CA GLN A 48 1.68 -20.87 4.08
C GLN A 48 0.82 -20.04 5.06
N VAL A 49 1.35 -18.94 5.61
CA VAL A 49 0.64 -18.13 6.60
C VAL A 49 -0.52 -17.35 5.96
N THR A 50 -1.59 -17.18 6.72
CA THR A 50 -2.66 -16.23 6.39
C THR A 50 -2.21 -14.81 6.69
N LEU A 51 -2.30 -13.94 5.71
CA LEU A 51 -1.93 -12.53 5.89
C LEU A 51 -2.75 -11.57 5.04
N THR A 52 -2.72 -10.30 5.43
CA THR A 52 -3.23 -9.18 4.63
C THR A 52 -2.08 -8.28 4.21
N ILE A 53 -2.00 -7.96 2.93
CA ILE A 53 -1.12 -6.93 2.40
C ILE A 53 -1.92 -5.64 2.28
N PHE A 54 -1.49 -4.58 2.96
CA PHE A 54 -2.06 -3.25 2.76
C PHE A 54 -1.35 -2.59 1.58
N VAL A 55 -2.07 -2.44 0.48
CA VAL A 55 -1.55 -2.01 -0.83
C VAL A 55 -1.87 -0.56 -1.07
N ILE A 56 -0.89 0.18 -1.59
CA ILE A 56 -1.04 1.55 -2.04
C ILE A 56 -1.62 1.53 -3.46
N GLY A 57 -2.71 2.28 -3.68
CA GLY A 57 -3.46 2.21 -4.93
C GLY A 57 -2.65 2.54 -6.19
N ASP A 58 -1.74 3.53 -6.11
CA ASP A 58 -0.91 3.95 -7.25
C ASP A 58 0.18 2.93 -7.65
N GLN A 59 0.55 2.02 -6.74
CA GLN A 59 1.48 0.93 -7.09
C GLN A 59 0.91 -0.01 -8.14
N LEU A 60 -0.41 -0.10 -8.26
CA LEU A 60 -1.06 -0.94 -9.26
C LEU A 60 -0.88 -0.41 -10.69
N ASP A 61 -0.46 0.84 -10.87
CA ASP A 61 -0.12 1.41 -12.19
C ASP A 61 1.24 0.94 -12.70
N ASP A 62 2.09 0.45 -11.80
CA ASP A 62 3.36 -0.18 -12.15
C ASP A 62 3.13 -1.67 -12.48
N SER A 63 3.38 -2.04 -13.73
CA SER A 63 3.18 -3.40 -14.20
C SER A 63 4.06 -4.43 -13.48
N ILE A 64 5.26 -4.06 -13.04
CA ILE A 64 6.16 -4.95 -12.32
C ILE A 64 5.53 -5.37 -10.99
N PHE A 65 5.06 -4.39 -10.22
CA PHE A 65 4.42 -4.66 -8.94
C PHE A 65 3.05 -5.35 -9.11
N SER A 66 2.21 -4.84 -10.02
CA SER A 66 0.86 -5.36 -10.21
C SER A 66 0.85 -6.80 -10.77
N ASP A 67 1.71 -7.15 -11.71
CA ASP A 67 1.84 -8.51 -12.21
C ASP A 67 2.35 -9.48 -11.14
N TRP A 68 3.33 -9.06 -10.36
CA TRP A 68 3.81 -9.83 -9.21
C TRP A 68 2.70 -10.09 -8.19
N LEU A 69 1.96 -9.04 -7.80
CA LEU A 69 0.88 -9.15 -6.82
C LEU A 69 -0.25 -10.05 -7.33
N LYS A 70 -0.63 -9.90 -8.60
CA LYS A 70 -1.65 -10.75 -9.23
C LYS A 70 -1.26 -12.22 -9.20
N LYS A 71 0.00 -12.51 -9.53
CA LYS A 71 0.52 -13.87 -9.45
C LYS A 71 0.57 -14.39 -8.01
N LEU A 72 0.97 -13.54 -7.06
CA LEU A 72 0.99 -13.89 -5.64
C LEU A 72 -0.40 -14.31 -5.14
N LEU A 73 -1.44 -13.50 -5.44
CA LEU A 73 -2.82 -13.80 -5.04
C LEU A 73 -3.35 -15.09 -5.68
N SER A 74 -2.97 -15.37 -6.92
CA SER A 74 -3.34 -16.62 -7.60
C SER A 74 -2.70 -17.85 -6.95
N ASP A 75 -1.43 -17.75 -6.55
CA ASP A 75 -0.67 -18.88 -5.99
C ASP A 75 -0.94 -19.07 -4.48
N HIS A 76 -1.38 -18.02 -3.78
CA HIS A 76 -1.57 -17.97 -2.32
C HIS A 76 -2.97 -17.47 -1.93
N PRO A 77 -4.03 -18.30 -2.06
CA PRO A 77 -5.42 -17.87 -1.79
C PRO A 77 -5.68 -17.47 -0.33
N GLN A 78 -4.74 -17.75 0.58
CA GLN A 78 -4.79 -17.31 1.98
C GLN A 78 -4.31 -15.86 2.18
N VAL A 79 -3.80 -15.21 1.13
CA VAL A 79 -3.41 -13.79 1.15
C VAL A 79 -4.61 -12.92 0.78
N THR A 80 -4.82 -11.85 1.52
CA THR A 80 -5.86 -10.84 1.26
C THR A 80 -5.25 -9.45 1.09
N ILE A 81 -6.00 -8.54 0.49
CA ILE A 81 -5.59 -7.16 0.23
C ILE A 81 -6.43 -6.20 1.06
N GLY A 82 -5.78 -5.26 1.73
CA GLY A 82 -6.38 -4.06 2.34
C GLY A 82 -5.84 -2.79 1.69
N CYS A 83 -6.42 -1.64 2.05
CA CYS A 83 -6.05 -0.32 1.53
C CYS A 83 -4.97 0.35 2.38
N HIS A 84 -3.88 0.81 1.75
CA HIS A 84 -2.85 1.66 2.37
C HIS A 84 -2.85 3.08 1.79
N GLY A 85 -4.03 3.56 1.40
CA GLY A 85 -4.23 4.83 0.72
C GLY A 85 -4.06 4.74 -0.80
N LEU A 86 -4.33 5.85 -1.48
CA LEU A 86 -4.17 5.95 -2.94
C LEU A 86 -2.70 6.19 -3.31
N THR A 87 -2.06 7.16 -2.66
CA THR A 87 -0.70 7.64 -2.98
C THR A 87 0.25 7.61 -1.78
N HIS A 88 -0.06 6.88 -0.72
CA HIS A 88 0.68 6.85 0.56
C HIS A 88 0.78 8.22 1.26
N ARG A 89 -0.17 9.13 1.02
CA ARG A 89 -0.20 10.45 1.68
C ARG A 89 -0.44 10.30 3.18
N CYS A 90 0.47 10.83 4.00
CA CYS A 90 0.28 10.92 5.45
C CYS A 90 -0.64 12.11 5.78
N TRP A 91 -1.96 11.90 5.68
CA TRP A 91 -2.98 12.94 5.83
C TRP A 91 -2.88 13.70 7.16
N SER A 92 -2.54 13.01 8.24
CA SER A 92 -2.39 13.62 9.57
C SER A 92 -1.25 14.64 9.68
N ALA A 93 -0.33 14.67 8.71
CA ALA A 93 0.78 15.62 8.65
C ALA A 93 0.41 16.96 7.96
N TYR A 94 -0.80 17.07 7.43
CA TYR A 94 -1.29 18.21 6.67
C TYR A 94 -2.54 18.79 7.36
N PRO A 95 -2.97 20.04 7.00
CA PRO A 95 -4.25 20.57 7.43
C PRO A 95 -5.41 19.63 7.11
N GLU A 96 -6.47 19.73 7.91
CA GLU A 96 -7.71 18.98 7.73
C GLU A 96 -8.27 19.15 6.30
N ASP A 97 -8.56 18.01 5.65
CA ASP A 97 -9.08 17.91 4.29
C ASP A 97 -9.90 16.62 4.17
N GLU A 98 -11.07 16.62 4.78
CA GLU A 98 -11.97 15.46 4.80
C GLU A 98 -12.40 15.04 3.39
N GLU A 99 -12.72 16.01 2.52
CA GLU A 99 -13.16 15.77 1.16
C GLU A 99 -12.06 15.11 0.33
N GLY A 100 -10.83 15.62 0.44
CA GLY A 100 -9.67 15.04 -0.24
C GLY A 100 -9.33 13.65 0.27
N LEU A 101 -9.40 13.42 1.58
CA LEU A 101 -9.21 12.08 2.17
C LEU A 101 -10.26 11.09 1.65
N LEU A 102 -11.54 11.47 1.72
CA LEU A 102 -12.63 10.62 1.28
C LEU A 102 -12.53 10.29 -0.21
N GLY A 103 -12.25 11.29 -1.05
CA GLY A 103 -12.03 11.10 -2.50
C GLY A 103 -10.92 10.11 -2.78
N ALA A 104 -9.77 10.27 -2.11
CA ALA A 104 -8.63 9.36 -2.27
C ALA A 104 -8.94 7.93 -1.78
N LEU A 105 -9.69 7.78 -0.68
CA LEU A 105 -10.08 6.46 -0.18
C LEU A 105 -11.07 5.76 -1.11
N VAL A 106 -12.05 6.48 -1.66
CA VAL A 106 -13.02 5.93 -2.63
C VAL A 106 -12.29 5.47 -3.90
N GLU A 107 -11.39 6.27 -4.44
CA GLU A 107 -10.62 5.91 -5.62
C GLU A 107 -9.73 4.68 -5.36
N ALA A 108 -9.04 4.65 -4.23
CA ALA A 108 -8.23 3.50 -3.83
C ALA A 108 -9.08 2.23 -3.65
N ASP A 109 -10.25 2.33 -3.00
CA ASP A 109 -11.17 1.21 -2.81
C ASP A 109 -11.61 0.61 -4.15
N ILE A 110 -12.08 1.44 -5.07
CA ILE A 110 -12.51 1.00 -6.40
C ILE A 110 -11.37 0.27 -7.12
N LYS A 111 -10.18 0.86 -7.14
CA LYS A 111 -9.01 0.34 -7.83
C LYS A 111 -8.54 -1.00 -7.25
N LEU A 112 -8.41 -1.07 -5.93
CA LEU A 112 -7.96 -2.26 -5.22
C LEU A 112 -8.99 -3.40 -5.29
N HIS A 113 -10.28 -3.08 -5.16
CA HIS A 113 -11.35 -4.05 -5.28
C HIS A 113 -11.44 -4.64 -6.70
N GLN A 114 -11.35 -3.81 -7.74
CA GLN A 114 -11.33 -4.27 -9.12
C GLN A 114 -10.12 -5.16 -9.41
N PHE A 115 -8.99 -4.86 -8.81
CA PHE A 115 -7.77 -5.63 -8.98
C PHE A 115 -7.80 -6.97 -8.24
N ALA A 116 -8.18 -6.98 -6.97
CA ALA A 116 -8.03 -8.13 -6.08
C ALA A 116 -9.27 -9.05 -6.02
N GLY A 117 -10.45 -8.60 -6.48
CA GLY A 117 -11.68 -9.38 -6.47
C GLY A 117 -11.98 -9.98 -5.09
N ASP A 118 -12.12 -11.30 -5.01
CA ASP A 118 -12.44 -12.01 -3.75
C ASP A 118 -11.34 -11.91 -2.68
N ALA A 119 -10.13 -11.51 -3.03
CA ALA A 119 -9.06 -11.27 -2.07
C ALA A 119 -9.17 -9.89 -1.38
N TRP A 120 -10.00 -8.98 -1.90
CA TRP A 120 -10.20 -7.66 -1.32
C TRP A 120 -10.88 -7.71 0.05
N ARG A 121 -10.39 -6.83 0.97
CA ARG A 121 -11.01 -6.59 2.27
C ARG A 121 -11.12 -5.07 2.51
N PRO A 122 -12.28 -4.56 2.96
CA PRO A 122 -12.52 -3.13 3.19
C PRO A 122 -11.83 -2.67 4.49
N TRP A 123 -10.55 -2.94 4.58
CA TRP A 123 -9.71 -2.55 5.71
C TRP A 123 -8.74 -1.47 5.27
N PHE A 124 -8.63 -0.42 6.06
CA PHE A 124 -7.71 0.68 5.83
C PHE A 124 -6.63 0.72 6.90
N ARG A 125 -5.40 0.93 6.45
CA ARG A 125 -4.26 1.29 7.29
C ARG A 125 -3.74 2.64 6.85
N ALA A 126 -3.67 3.60 7.80
CA ALA A 126 -3.18 4.94 7.48
C ALA A 126 -1.68 4.91 7.16
N PRO A 127 -1.24 5.56 6.06
CA PRO A 127 0.16 5.78 5.77
C PRO A 127 0.92 6.39 6.95
N ALA A 128 2.14 5.94 7.18
CA ALA A 128 2.99 6.27 8.32
C ALA A 128 2.39 5.93 9.71
N GLY A 129 1.26 5.23 9.78
CA GLY A 129 0.63 4.78 11.02
C GLY A 129 -0.06 5.86 11.85
N TYR A 130 -0.26 7.07 11.32
CA TYR A 130 -0.85 8.19 12.05
C TYR A 130 -2.27 8.51 11.57
N ILE A 131 -3.18 8.66 12.54
CA ILE A 131 -4.57 9.10 12.33
C ILE A 131 -4.80 10.35 13.17
N ALA A 132 -5.22 11.45 12.52
CA ALA A 132 -5.67 12.66 13.21
C ALA A 132 -7.15 12.52 13.64
N PRO A 133 -7.60 13.23 14.69
CA PRO A 133 -8.98 13.11 15.17
C PRO A 133 -10.05 13.36 14.08
N TRP A 134 -9.80 14.25 13.13
CA TRP A 134 -10.71 14.56 12.03
C TRP A 134 -10.81 13.46 10.96
N MET A 135 -9.88 12.50 10.95
CA MET A 135 -9.89 11.38 10.01
C MET A 135 -10.76 10.20 10.49
N ALA A 136 -11.25 10.25 11.72
CA ALA A 136 -12.12 9.22 12.30
C ALA A 136 -13.52 9.82 12.51
N PRO A 137 -14.60 9.05 12.23
CA PRO A 137 -15.96 9.48 12.49
C PRO A 137 -16.25 9.62 13.99
#